data_b7b0a237b216750bb3ee24e83724b0d3
#
_entry.id   b7b0a237b216750bb3ee24e83724b0d3
#
_cell.length_a   1.000
_cell.length_b   1.000
_cell.length_c   1.000
_cell.angle_alpha   90.00
_cell.angle_beta   90.00
_cell.angle_gamma   90.00
#
_symmetry.space_group_name_H-M   'P 1'
#
loop_
_entity.id
_entity.type
_entity.pdbx_description
1 polymer ?
#
loop_
_entity_poly.entity_id
_entity_poly.type
_entity_poly.pdbx_seq_one_letter_code
_entity_poly.pdbx_strand_id
1 'polypeptide(L)'
;MYINMDIKYRDRNEIIAQILESANGNPVRLTKIMYEVYLSHGLTKEYVRLLIEKGLMEYLDGERTFKTTDKGMNFLRIHNKVQELTT
;
A
#
# COMPACT_ATOMS: atom_id res chain seq x y z
N MET A 1 -2.10 -26.31 -18.38
CA MET A 1 -2.08 -25.68 -17.93
C MET A 1 -2.35 -24.91 -17.53
N TYR A 2 -2.33 -24.50 -17.56
CA TYR A 2 -2.45 -23.59 -17.28
C TYR A 2 -2.50 -22.98 -16.36
N ILE A 3 -2.12 -23.49 -16.41
CA ILE A 3 -2.01 -22.54 -15.36
C ILE A 3 -2.69 -21.27 -15.64
N ASN A 4 -3.39 -20.85 -14.67
CA ASN A 4 -4.09 -19.64 -14.84
C ASN A 4 -3.17 -18.46 -14.58
N MET A 5 -2.76 -17.84 -15.63
CA MET A 5 -1.81 -16.75 -15.53
C MET A 5 -2.43 -15.48 -14.96
N ASP A 6 -3.74 -15.44 -14.87
CA ASP A 6 -4.40 -14.28 -14.31
C ASP A 6 -4.38 -14.27 -12.80
N ILE A 7 -4.09 -15.40 -12.20
CA ILE A 7 -3.97 -15.44 -10.76
C ILE A 7 -2.63 -14.87 -10.39
N LYS A 8 -2.67 -13.76 -9.75
CA LYS A 8 -1.45 -13.11 -9.34
C LYS A 8 -1.28 -13.22 -7.86
N TYR A 9 -0.16 -13.74 -7.49
CA TYR A 9 0.23 -13.65 -6.10
C TYR A 9 0.87 -12.32 -5.90
N ARG A 10 0.23 -11.50 -5.12
CA ARG A 10 0.85 -10.24 -4.75
C ARG A 10 1.80 -10.56 -3.61
N ASP A 11 3.08 -10.28 -3.82
CA ASP A 11 3.99 -10.45 -2.72
C ASP A 11 3.81 -9.28 -1.77
N ARG A 12 4.51 -9.36 -0.64
CA ARG A 12 4.34 -8.38 0.41
C ARG A 12 4.67 -6.97 -0.05
N ASN A 13 5.75 -6.85 -0.81
CA ASN A 13 6.17 -5.52 -1.28
C ASN A 13 5.15 -4.93 -2.24
N GLU A 14 4.55 -5.75 -3.05
CA GLU A 14 3.53 -5.26 -3.97
C GLU A 14 2.30 -4.78 -3.22
N ILE A 15 1.88 -5.51 -2.19
CA ILE A 15 0.74 -5.07 -1.38
C ILE A 15 1.07 -3.75 -0.69
N ILE A 16 2.28 -3.64 -0.14
CA ILE A 16 2.70 -2.40 0.51
C ILE A 16 2.66 -1.25 -0.48
N ALA A 17 3.18 -1.47 -1.68
CA ALA A 17 3.17 -0.42 -2.70
C ALA A 17 1.76 0.01 -3.05
N GLN A 18 0.84 -0.94 -3.17
CA GLN A 18 -0.54 -0.60 -3.49
C GLN A 18 -1.19 0.21 -2.37
N ILE A 19 -0.90 -0.14 -1.12
CA ILE A 19 -1.44 0.61 0.01
C ILE A 19 -0.89 2.03 0.01
N LEU A 20 0.42 2.17 -0.18
CA LEU A 20 1.04 3.49 -0.20
C LEU A 20 0.51 4.33 -1.36
N GLU A 21 0.26 3.69 -2.49
CA GLU A 21 -0.28 4.40 -3.64
C GLU A 21 -1.68 4.93 -3.34
N SER A 22 -2.49 4.15 -2.63
CA SER A 22 -3.86 4.55 -2.35
C SER A 22 -3.96 5.79 -1.45
N ALA A 23 -2.92 6.05 -0.67
CA ALA A 23 -2.88 7.18 0.26
C ALA A 23 -1.87 8.24 -0.17
N ASN A 24 -1.39 8.14 -1.40
CA ASN A 24 -0.39 9.06 -1.92
C ASN A 24 -1.07 10.35 -2.36
N GLY A 25 -0.62 11.47 -1.80
CA GLY A 25 -1.11 12.77 -2.19
C GLY A 25 -2.27 13.28 -1.37
N ASN A 26 -3.26 12.43 -1.10
CA ASN A 26 -4.42 12.82 -0.31
C ASN A 26 -4.66 11.82 0.80
N PRO A 27 -4.93 12.32 2.02
CA PRO A 27 -5.26 11.41 3.12
C PRO A 27 -6.54 10.64 2.82
N VAL A 28 -6.58 9.37 3.21
CA VAL A 28 -7.74 8.52 2.95
C VAL A 28 -8.08 7.73 4.21
N ARG A 29 -9.33 7.31 4.28
CA ARG A 29 -9.78 6.48 5.39
C ARG A 29 -9.39 5.03 5.15
N LEU A 30 -9.34 4.27 6.22
CA LEU A 30 -8.94 2.88 6.16
C LEU A 30 -9.80 2.08 5.19
N THR A 31 -11.11 2.34 5.18
CA THR A 31 -12.01 1.59 4.31
C THR A 31 -11.71 1.83 2.84
N LYS A 32 -11.28 3.04 2.49
CA LYS A 32 -10.92 3.31 1.11
C LYS A 32 -9.69 2.52 0.70
N ILE A 33 -8.69 2.46 1.59
CA ILE A 33 -7.51 1.64 1.32
C ILE A 33 -7.93 0.18 1.12
N MET A 34 -8.77 -0.30 2.02
CA MET A 34 -9.22 -1.68 1.98
C MET A 34 -9.86 -2.04 0.65
N TYR A 35 -10.76 -1.17 0.19
CA TYR A 35 -11.46 -1.43 -1.07
C TYR A 35 -10.55 -1.31 -2.28
N GLU A 36 -9.65 -0.34 -2.26
CA GLU A 36 -8.78 -0.14 -3.42
C GLU A 36 -7.75 -1.24 -3.55
N VAL A 37 -7.31 -1.78 -2.43
CA VAL A 37 -6.26 -2.80 -2.44
C VAL A 37 -6.83 -4.21 -2.37
N TYR A 38 -8.15 -4.34 -2.18
CA TYR A 38 -8.83 -5.64 -2.13
C TYR A 38 -8.28 -6.53 -1.02
N LEU A 39 -8.23 -5.97 0.18
CA LEU A 39 -7.80 -6.71 1.36
C LEU A 39 -8.93 -6.75 2.37
N SER A 40 -8.89 -7.73 3.27
CA SER A 40 -9.83 -7.76 4.38
C SER A 40 -9.52 -6.59 5.32
N HIS A 41 -10.50 -6.26 6.12
CA HIS A 41 -10.33 -5.17 7.09
C HIS A 41 -9.19 -5.44 8.05
N GLY A 42 -9.13 -6.66 8.58
CA GLY A 42 -8.09 -7.02 9.53
C GLY A 42 -6.71 -6.94 8.93
N LEU A 43 -6.56 -7.47 7.72
CA LEU A 43 -5.27 -7.47 7.08
C LEU A 43 -4.84 -6.05 6.70
N THR A 44 -5.78 -5.22 6.26
CA THR A 44 -5.47 -3.83 5.96
C THR A 44 -4.95 -3.12 7.20
N LYS A 45 -5.60 -3.34 8.35
CA LYS A 45 -5.16 -2.74 9.60
C LYS A 45 -3.74 -3.16 9.96
N GLU A 46 -3.44 -4.43 9.78
CA GLU A 46 -2.11 -4.93 10.11
C GLU A 46 -1.03 -4.28 9.24
N TYR A 47 -1.30 -4.21 7.95
CA TYR A 47 -0.34 -3.57 7.04
C TYR A 47 -0.15 -2.10 7.35
N VAL A 48 -1.25 -1.40 7.57
CA VAL A 48 -1.17 0.04 7.83
C VAL A 48 -0.42 0.30 9.13
N ARG A 49 -0.67 -0.52 10.16
CA ARG A 49 0.06 -0.36 11.41
C ARG A 49 1.56 -0.54 11.18
N LEU A 50 1.93 -1.56 10.42
CA LEU A 50 3.32 -1.81 10.11
C LEU A 50 3.94 -0.62 9.38
N LEU A 51 3.22 -0.09 8.41
CA LEU A 51 3.75 1.02 7.61
C LEU A 51 3.91 2.28 8.44
N ILE A 52 3.02 2.50 9.40
CA ILE A 52 3.18 3.63 10.31
C ILE A 52 4.40 3.42 11.18
N GLU A 53 4.60 2.21 11.69
CA GLU A 53 5.77 1.92 12.51
C GLU A 53 7.06 2.17 11.76
N LYS A 54 7.07 1.89 10.47
CA LYS A 54 8.27 2.07 9.66
C LYS A 54 8.39 3.47 9.09
N GLY A 55 7.45 4.35 9.41
CA GLY A 55 7.50 5.72 8.94
C GLY A 55 7.10 5.93 7.51
N LEU A 56 6.50 4.92 6.88
CA LEU A 56 6.07 5.01 5.49
C LEU A 56 4.68 5.62 5.35
N MET A 57 3.90 5.60 6.41
CA MET A 57 2.58 6.23 6.46
C MET A 57 2.45 6.95 7.78
N GLU A 58 1.50 7.89 7.81
CA GLU A 58 1.16 8.56 9.06
C GLU A 58 -0.35 8.61 9.21
N TYR A 59 -0.78 8.63 10.46
CA TYR A 59 -2.19 8.72 10.80
C TYR A 59 -2.51 10.15 11.16
N LEU A 60 -3.55 10.70 10.56
CA LEU A 60 -4.00 12.05 10.85
C LEU A 60 -5.19 11.95 11.79
N ASP A 61 -4.92 12.11 13.07
CA ASP A 61 -5.86 11.80 14.12
C ASP A 61 -7.17 12.60 14.01
N GLY A 62 -7.05 13.88 13.71
CA GLY A 62 -8.23 14.73 13.64
C GLY A 62 -9.22 14.32 12.56
N GLU A 63 -8.73 13.73 11.49
CA GLU A 63 -9.57 13.33 10.38
C GLU A 63 -9.79 11.84 10.31
N ARG A 64 -9.06 11.10 11.11
CA ARG A 64 -9.09 9.63 11.08
C ARG A 64 -8.73 9.11 9.69
N THR A 65 -7.69 9.70 9.11
CA THR A 65 -7.24 9.33 7.78
C THR A 65 -5.77 8.96 7.84
N PHE A 66 -5.32 8.36 6.75
CA PHE A 66 -3.94 7.90 6.61
C PHE A 66 -3.34 8.53 5.38
N LYS A 67 -2.07 8.85 5.46
CA LYS A 67 -1.37 9.50 4.36
C LYS A 67 0.01 8.90 4.21
N THR A 68 0.45 8.73 2.97
CA THR A 68 1.79 8.25 2.68
C THR A 68 2.79 9.38 2.93
N THR A 69 3.85 9.07 3.65
CA THR A 69 4.89 10.04 3.97
C THR A 69 5.87 10.20 2.82
N ASP A 70 6.78 11.17 2.94
CA ASP A 70 7.84 11.32 1.95
C ASP A 70 8.67 10.04 1.85
N LYS A 71 8.93 9.40 2.98
CA LYS A 71 9.64 8.14 2.98
C LYS A 71 8.86 7.08 2.23
N GLY A 72 7.53 7.07 2.41
CA GLY A 72 6.67 6.14 1.69
C GLY A 72 6.67 6.40 0.21
N MET A 73 6.67 7.66 -0.19
CA MET A 73 6.73 7.99 -1.62
C MET A 73 8.06 7.59 -2.22
N ASN A 74 9.11 7.70 -1.45
CA ASN A 74 10.42 7.25 -1.91
C ASN A 74 10.44 5.73 -2.13
N PHE A 75 9.79 5.00 -1.22
CA PHE A 75 9.65 3.56 -1.40
C PHE A 75 8.92 3.25 -2.71
N LEU A 76 7.83 3.97 -2.97
CA LEU A 76 7.05 3.77 -4.18
C LEU A 76 7.89 4.00 -5.44
N ARG A 77 8.68 5.06 -5.43
CA ARG A 77 9.50 5.38 -6.58
C ARG A 77 10.49 4.26 -6.85
N ILE A 78 11.12 3.76 -5.79
CA ILE A 78 12.10 2.68 -5.94
C ILE A 78 11.41 1.39 -6.39
N HIS A 79 10.26 1.08 -5.80
CA HIS A 79 9.51 -0.11 -6.16
C HIS A 79 9.12 -0.07 -7.65
N ASN A 80 8.61 1.06 -8.10
CA ASN A 80 8.20 1.20 -9.49
C ASN A 80 9.38 1.09 -10.43
N LYS A 81 10.53 1.60 -10.02
CA LYS A 81 11.74 1.50 -10.83
C LYS A 81 12.16 0.04 -10.98
N VAL A 82 12.11 -0.70 -9.88
CA VAL A 82 12.46 -2.12 -9.92
C VAL A 82 11.50 -2.86 -10.85
N GLN A 83 10.21 -2.54 -10.78
CA GLN A 83 9.22 -3.17 -11.65
C GLN A 83 9.53 -2.90 -13.11
N GLU A 84 9.91 -1.67 -13.45
CA GLU A 84 10.27 -1.34 -14.83
C GLU A 84 11.44 -2.18 -15.32
N LEU A 85 12.39 -2.42 -14.43
CA LEU A 85 13.60 -3.13 -14.82
C LEU A 85 13.38 -4.64 -14.94
N THR A 86 12.30 -5.15 -14.39
CA THR A 86 12.06 -6.60 -14.35
C THR A 86 10.93 -7.05 -15.26
N THR A 87 10.27 -6.15 -15.96
CA THR A 87 9.20 -6.55 -16.88
C THR A 87 9.66 -6.70 -18.33
#